data_bc19d253f1deb9644ee5dd2c4411b88d
#
_entry.id   bc19d253f1deb9644ee5dd2c4411b88d
#
_cell.length_a   1.000
_cell.length_b   1.000
_cell.length_c   1.000
_cell.angle_alpha   90.00
_cell.angle_beta   90.00
_cell.angle_gamma   90.00
#
_symmetry.space_group_name_H-M   'P 1'
#
loop_
_entity.id
_entity.type
_entity.pdbx_description
1 polymer ?
#
loop_
_entity_poly.entity_id
_entity_poly.type
_entity_poly.pdbx_seq_one_letter_code
_entity_poly.pdbx_strand_id
1 'polypeptide(L)'
;MRRIRSSGSVKAISLDRNEILQRLQEVAIEALKAFPELQEVRLIGSLATGTPTGTSDVDLLLRVTEISGNPLEAMKPYFFFFSRHLDVGLDLLLSGPELPSGLVEAVRGSILLAARGD
;
A
#
# COMPACT_ATOMS: atom_id res chain seq x y z
N MET A 1 -5.36 -13.34 12.64
CA MET A 1 -5.20 -13.11 12.72
C MET A 1 -5.49 -12.93 12.81
N ARG A 2 -5.67 -12.57 12.84
CA ARG A 2 -5.85 -12.28 13.09
C ARG A 2 -5.71 -11.66 13.78
N ARG A 3 -5.92 -11.42 14.01
CA ARG A 3 -5.71 -10.83 14.59
C ARG A 3 -5.42 -10.68 15.44
N ILE A 4 -5.52 -10.61 15.50
CA ILE A 4 -5.08 -10.47 16.13
C ILE A 4 -5.08 -10.45 16.81
N ARG A 5 -5.47 -10.41 16.94
CA ARG A 5 -5.34 -10.33 17.53
C ARG A 5 -5.11 -10.30 18.45
N SER A 6 -5.28 -10.22 18.76
CA SER A 6 -4.87 -10.14 19.51
C SER A 6 -4.51 -10.19 20.40
N SER A 7 -4.42 -10.06 20.91
CA SER A 7 -3.99 -10.09 21.59
C SER A 7 -3.42 -9.97 22.17
N GLY A 8 -3.73 -10.11 22.37
CA GLY A 8 -3.10 -9.33 23.28
C GLY A 8 -2.05 -8.75 23.10
N SER A 9 -2.03 -8.47 22.41
CA SER A 9 -1.00 -7.97 22.15
C SER A 9 -1.03 -6.66 21.69
N VAL A 10 -1.47 -5.91 22.43
CA VAL A 10 -1.51 -4.54 22.27
C VAL A 10 -0.21 -3.94 21.91
N LYS A 11 0.82 -4.38 22.57
CA LYS A 11 2.12 -3.81 22.34
C LYS A 11 2.62 -4.07 20.95
N ALA A 12 2.21 -5.15 20.38
CA ALA A 12 2.64 -5.43 19.04
C ALA A 12 2.19 -4.38 18.10
N ILE A 13 1.03 -3.83 18.34
CA ILE A 13 0.53 -2.81 17.49
C ILE A 13 1.35 -1.55 17.59
N SER A 14 1.74 -1.19 18.76
CA SER A 14 2.36 0.09 18.96
C SER A 14 3.78 0.14 18.46
N LEU A 15 4.43 -1.03 18.41
CA LEU A 15 5.81 -0.99 18.21
C LEU A 15 6.29 -1.07 16.84
N ASP A 16 5.50 -1.61 15.96
CA ASP A 16 6.13 -2.10 14.82
C ASP A 16 5.84 -1.39 13.55
N ARG A 17 5.82 -0.07 13.60
CA ARG A 17 5.73 0.70 12.39
C ARG A 17 6.89 0.36 11.46
N ASN A 18 8.10 0.22 12.00
CA ASN A 18 9.26 -0.13 11.17
C ASN A 18 9.14 -1.52 10.58
N GLU A 19 8.64 -2.47 11.36
CA GLU A 19 8.40 -3.80 10.84
C GLU A 19 7.36 -3.81 9.74
N ILE A 20 6.28 -3.05 9.94
CA ILE A 20 5.25 -2.96 8.93
C ILE A 20 5.80 -2.34 7.66
N LEU A 21 6.59 -1.28 7.80
CA LEU A 21 7.18 -0.64 6.63
C LEU A 21 8.11 -1.60 5.89
N GLN A 22 8.91 -2.36 6.62
CA GLN A 22 9.79 -3.32 5.98
C GLN A 22 9.00 -4.38 5.24
N ARG A 23 7.94 -4.88 5.86
CA ARG A 23 7.09 -5.88 5.22
C ARG A 23 6.44 -5.32 3.98
N LEU A 24 5.94 -4.08 4.07
CA LEU A 24 5.32 -3.44 2.92
C LEU A 24 6.30 -3.27 1.77
N GLN A 25 7.56 -2.92 2.08
CA GLN A 25 8.57 -2.80 1.05
C GLN A 25 8.82 -4.13 0.35
N GLU A 26 8.90 -5.20 1.13
CA GLU A 26 9.12 -6.52 0.55
C GLU A 26 7.98 -6.92 -0.37
N VAL A 27 6.76 -6.70 0.09
CA VAL A 27 5.60 -7.07 -0.71
C VAL A 27 5.50 -6.18 -1.96
N ALA A 28 5.85 -4.91 -1.82
CA ALA A 28 5.81 -3.99 -2.96
C ALA A 28 6.83 -4.42 -4.04
N ILE A 29 8.00 -4.86 -3.62
CA ILE A 29 8.99 -5.33 -4.58
C ILE A 29 8.47 -6.58 -5.31
N GLU A 30 7.85 -7.49 -4.57
CA GLU A 30 7.27 -8.67 -5.20
C GLU A 30 6.15 -8.30 -6.16
N ALA A 31 5.38 -7.27 -5.82
CA ALA A 31 4.31 -6.82 -6.71
C ALA A 31 4.87 -6.28 -8.02
N LEU A 32 5.98 -5.56 -7.96
CA LEU A 32 6.59 -5.07 -9.19
C LEU A 32 7.03 -6.22 -10.09
N LYS A 33 7.48 -7.31 -9.49
CA LYS A 33 7.85 -8.48 -10.26
C LYS A 33 6.64 -9.18 -10.86
N ALA A 34 5.55 -9.19 -10.11
CA ALA A 34 4.35 -9.91 -10.56
C ALA A 34 3.55 -9.14 -11.60
N PHE A 35 3.62 -7.82 -11.58
CA PHE A 35 2.80 -6.99 -12.45
C PHE A 35 3.68 -6.06 -13.28
N PRO A 36 3.94 -6.40 -14.54
CA PRO A 36 4.87 -5.60 -15.36
C PRO A 36 4.42 -4.16 -15.56
N GLU A 37 3.13 -3.93 -15.52
CA GLU A 37 2.60 -2.58 -15.73
C GLU A 37 2.71 -1.71 -14.49
N LEU A 38 2.99 -2.29 -13.33
CA LEU A 38 3.09 -1.53 -12.09
C LEU A 38 4.41 -0.77 -12.05
N GLN A 39 4.35 0.53 -11.81
CA GLN A 39 5.52 1.38 -11.85
C GLN A 39 6.02 1.76 -10.48
N GLU A 40 5.12 2.00 -9.54
CA GLU A 40 5.55 2.30 -8.18
C GLU A 40 4.44 2.03 -7.19
N VAL A 41 4.84 1.78 -5.95
CA VAL A 41 3.95 1.56 -4.82
C VAL A 41 4.33 2.54 -3.73
N ARG A 42 3.37 3.33 -3.28
CA ARG A 42 3.60 4.31 -2.22
C ARG A 42 2.66 4.05 -1.06
N LEU A 43 3.17 4.29 0.13
CA LEU A 43 2.34 4.27 1.34
C LEU A 43 1.84 5.67 1.59
N ILE A 44 0.53 5.83 1.67
CA ILE A 44 -0.09 7.12 1.96
C ILE A 44 -0.90 6.99 3.23
N GLY A 45 -1.52 8.08 3.64
CA GLY A 45 -2.40 8.06 4.80
C GLY A 45 -1.65 8.18 6.11
N SER A 46 -2.33 7.85 7.19
CA SER A 46 -1.80 8.11 8.53
C SER A 46 -0.56 7.32 8.85
N LEU A 47 -0.45 6.11 8.34
CA LEU A 47 0.74 5.31 8.61
C LEU A 47 1.97 5.92 7.96
N ALA A 48 1.80 6.55 6.80
CA ALA A 48 2.91 7.23 6.13
C ALA A 48 3.36 8.45 6.90
N THR A 49 2.43 9.20 7.46
CA THR A 49 2.77 10.42 8.17
C THR A 49 3.27 10.19 9.58
N GLY A 50 3.15 8.96 10.06
CA GLY A 50 3.65 8.65 11.38
C GLY A 50 2.68 8.94 12.50
N THR A 51 1.41 9.17 12.16
CA THR A 51 0.41 9.44 13.18
C THR A 51 -0.74 8.46 13.08
N PRO A 52 -0.45 7.16 13.14
CA PRO A 52 -1.51 6.17 13.00
C PRO A 52 -2.41 6.15 14.22
N THR A 53 -3.67 5.87 14.00
CA THR A 53 -4.58 5.57 15.09
C THR A 53 -4.60 4.06 15.26
N GLY A 54 -5.17 3.60 16.34
CA GLY A 54 -5.12 2.20 16.66
C GLY A 54 -5.76 1.29 15.64
N THR A 55 -6.65 1.81 14.83
CA THR A 55 -7.35 1.01 13.87
C THR A 55 -7.09 1.42 12.43
N SER A 56 -5.99 2.11 12.22
CA SER A 56 -5.68 2.59 10.88
C SER A 56 -5.39 1.44 9.94
N ASP A 57 -5.97 1.51 8.76
CA ASP A 57 -5.67 0.58 7.70
C ASP A 57 -4.42 1.05 6.96
N VAL A 58 -3.87 0.15 6.17
CA VAL A 58 -2.76 0.50 5.30
C VAL A 58 -3.34 1.05 4.00
N ASP A 59 -2.93 2.25 3.63
CA ASP A 59 -3.38 2.90 2.40
C ASP A 59 -2.23 2.91 1.40
N LEU A 60 -2.43 2.28 0.27
CA LEU A 60 -1.39 2.20 -0.76
C LEU A 60 -1.84 2.88 -2.03
N LEU A 61 -0.93 3.60 -2.65
CA LEU A 61 -1.14 4.19 -3.97
C LEU A 61 -0.29 3.41 -4.96
N LEU A 62 -0.94 2.87 -5.98
CA LEU A 62 -0.28 2.10 -7.03
C LEU A 62 -0.31 2.91 -8.31
N ARG A 63 0.84 3.13 -8.92
CA ARG A 63 0.89 3.80 -10.21
C ARG A 63 1.25 2.79 -11.28
N VAL A 64 0.46 2.81 -12.35
CA VAL A 64 0.62 1.85 -13.44
C VAL A 64 0.79 2.61 -14.74
N THR A 65 1.26 1.91 -15.77
CA THR A 65 1.50 2.53 -17.06
C THR A 65 0.21 3.01 -17.71
N GLU A 66 -0.87 2.27 -17.47
CA GLU A 66 -2.18 2.71 -17.96
C GLU A 66 -3.24 1.91 -17.24
N ILE A 67 -4.43 2.47 -17.17
CA ILE A 67 -5.58 1.79 -16.62
C ILE A 67 -6.50 1.46 -17.78
N SER A 68 -6.66 0.18 -18.05
CA SER A 68 -7.54 -0.28 -19.12
C SER A 68 -8.90 -0.60 -18.57
N GLY A 69 -9.92 -0.08 -19.19
CA GLY A 69 -11.28 -0.41 -18.83
C GLY A 69 -11.67 0.15 -17.49
N ASN A 70 -12.43 -0.63 -16.74
CA ASN A 70 -12.99 -0.19 -15.47
C ASN A 70 -11.91 -0.19 -14.38
N PRO A 71 -11.66 0.95 -13.74
CA PRO A 71 -10.62 1.01 -12.71
C PRO A 71 -10.84 0.04 -11.55
N LEU A 72 -12.08 -0.22 -11.16
CA LEU A 72 -12.34 -1.17 -10.08
C LEU A 72 -11.94 -2.58 -10.48
N GLU A 73 -12.22 -2.95 -11.73
CA GLU A 73 -11.80 -4.27 -12.21
C GLU A 73 -10.28 -4.36 -12.32
N ALA A 74 -9.66 -3.27 -12.77
CA ALA A 74 -8.20 -3.25 -12.89
C ALA A 74 -7.53 -3.38 -11.54
N MET A 75 -8.18 -2.92 -10.49
CA MET A 75 -7.61 -2.95 -9.16
C MET A 75 -7.67 -4.33 -8.50
N LYS A 76 -8.60 -5.18 -8.90
CA LYS A 76 -8.84 -6.45 -8.21
C LYS A 76 -7.61 -7.34 -8.09
N PRO A 77 -6.83 -7.57 -9.16
CA PRO A 77 -5.67 -8.44 -8.99
C PRO A 77 -4.66 -7.89 -8.01
N TYR A 78 -4.50 -6.57 -7.97
CA TYR A 78 -3.60 -5.96 -6.99
C TYR A 78 -4.12 -6.14 -5.58
N PHE A 79 -5.43 -5.94 -5.40
CA PHE A 79 -6.02 -6.09 -4.08
C PHE A 79 -5.84 -7.52 -3.57
N PHE A 80 -6.07 -8.50 -4.41
CA PHE A 80 -5.87 -9.89 -4.01
C PHE A 80 -4.42 -10.17 -3.69
N PHE A 81 -3.50 -9.62 -4.49
CA PHE A 81 -2.08 -9.87 -4.25
C PHE A 81 -1.66 -9.32 -2.89
N PHE A 82 -1.96 -8.06 -2.64
CA PHE A 82 -1.54 -7.45 -1.39
C PHE A 82 -2.27 -8.04 -0.19
N SER A 83 -3.55 -8.35 -0.33
CA SER A 83 -4.30 -8.95 0.76
C SER A 83 -3.75 -10.31 1.15
N ARG A 84 -3.29 -11.06 0.17
CA ARG A 84 -2.75 -12.38 0.43
C ARG A 84 -1.42 -12.30 1.17
N HIS A 85 -0.65 -11.26 0.94
CA HIS A 85 0.66 -11.11 1.54
C HIS A 85 0.66 -10.28 2.82
N LEU A 86 -0.40 -9.54 3.08
CA LEU A 86 -0.47 -8.65 4.23
C LEU A 86 -1.71 -9.00 5.05
N ASP A 87 -1.50 -9.12 6.34
CA ASP A 87 -2.59 -9.53 7.23
C ASP A 87 -3.12 -8.31 7.96
N VAL A 88 -3.50 -7.28 7.20
CA VAL A 88 -3.97 -6.03 7.77
C VAL A 88 -5.07 -5.48 6.87
N GLY A 89 -5.82 -4.55 7.41
CA GLY A 89 -6.79 -3.83 6.60
C GLY A 89 -6.09 -3.04 5.53
N LEU A 90 -6.68 -2.96 4.35
CA LEU A 90 -5.98 -2.46 3.20
C LEU A 90 -6.90 -1.66 2.30
N ASP A 91 -6.45 -0.45 1.94
CA ASP A 91 -7.11 0.37 0.94
C ASP A 91 -6.13 0.63 -0.18
N LEU A 92 -6.60 0.48 -1.41
CA LEU A 92 -5.76 0.72 -2.57
C LEU A 92 -6.33 1.84 -3.42
N LEU A 93 -5.45 2.69 -3.92
CA LEU A 93 -5.77 3.66 -4.94
C LEU A 93 -4.93 3.35 -6.17
N LEU A 94 -5.55 3.35 -7.32
CA LEU A 94 -4.87 3.04 -8.57
C LEU A 94 -4.79 4.30 -9.41
N SER A 95 -3.60 4.62 -9.89
CA SER A 95 -3.39 5.81 -10.71
C SER A 95 -2.63 5.44 -11.97
N GLY A 96 -2.99 6.07 -13.08
CA GLY A 96 -2.24 5.94 -14.30
C GLY A 96 -0.97 6.79 -14.28
N PRO A 97 -0.39 7.03 -15.44
CA PRO A 97 0.88 7.76 -15.50
C PRO A 97 0.76 9.21 -15.03
N GLU A 98 -0.41 9.79 -15.18
CA GLU A 98 -0.61 11.16 -14.71
C GLU A 98 -1.31 11.13 -13.37
N LEU A 99 -0.73 11.84 -12.42
CA LEU A 99 -1.28 11.86 -11.07
C LEU A 99 -2.41 12.89 -11.01
N PRO A 100 -3.62 12.48 -10.62
CA PRO A 100 -4.71 13.43 -10.48
C PRO A 100 -4.35 14.51 -9.46
N SER A 101 -4.82 15.73 -9.69
CA SER A 101 -4.48 16.84 -8.81
C SER A 101 -4.90 16.56 -7.37
N GLY A 102 -5.97 15.83 -7.18
CA GLY A 102 -6.43 15.49 -5.84
C GLY A 102 -5.51 14.59 -5.06
N LEU A 103 -4.57 13.93 -5.74
CA LEU A 103 -3.63 13.03 -5.08
C LEU A 103 -2.26 13.65 -4.88
N VAL A 104 -2.04 14.86 -5.36
CA VAL A 104 -0.72 15.47 -5.25
C VAL A 104 -0.28 15.61 -3.79
N GLU A 105 -1.19 16.04 -2.93
CA GLU A 105 -0.86 16.18 -1.52
C GLU A 105 -0.60 14.83 -0.86
N ALA A 106 -1.37 13.82 -1.25
CA ALA A 106 -1.16 12.49 -0.70
C ALA A 106 0.23 11.96 -1.07
N VAL A 107 0.65 12.21 -2.30
CA VAL A 107 1.98 11.77 -2.73
C VAL A 107 3.07 12.54 -2.01
N ARG A 108 2.85 13.82 -1.78
CA ARG A 108 3.83 14.64 -1.10
C ARG A 108 4.16 14.11 0.28
N GLY A 109 3.16 13.61 1.00
CA GLY A 109 3.38 13.04 2.32
C GLY A 109 3.60 11.54 2.33
N SER A 110 3.80 10.93 1.18
CA SER A 110 3.87 9.48 1.08
C SER A 110 5.28 8.95 1.31
N ILE A 111 5.34 7.65 1.53
CA ILE A 111 6.60 6.92 1.59
C ILE A 111 6.69 6.03 0.37
N LEU A 112 7.73 6.18 -0.41
CA LEU A 112 7.93 5.32 -1.57
C LEU A 112 8.39 3.95 -1.08
N LEU A 113 7.60 2.92 -1.36
CA LEU A 113 7.93 1.58 -0.93
C LEU A 113 8.77 0.85 -1.97
N ALA A 114 8.42 1.00 -3.24
CA ALA A 114 9.16 0.39 -4.31
C ALA A 114 8.84 1.12 -5.60
N ALA A 115 9.81 1.17 -6.51
CA ALA A 115 9.61 1.78 -7.81
C ALA A 115 10.43 1.03 -8.83
N ARG A 116 9.90 0.97 -10.06
CA ARG A 116 10.61 0.31 -11.15
C ARG A 116 11.67 1.26 -11.68
N GLY A 117 12.85 0.79 -11.72
CA GLY A 117 13.93 1.57 -12.27
C GLY A 117 13.85 1.53 -13.77
N ASP A 118 14.22 2.56 -14.46
CA ASP A 118 14.16 2.61 -15.83
C ASP A 118 15.09 2.23 -16.52
#